data_f3ac76339dd3cfbecbb2df4d8fbe5a1b
#
_entry.id   f3ac76339dd3cfbecbb2df4d8fbe5a1b
#
_cell.length_a   1.000
_cell.length_b   1.000
_cell.length_c   1.000
_cell.angle_alpha   90.00
_cell.angle_beta   90.00
_cell.angle_gamma   90.00
#
_symmetry.space_group_name_H-M   'P 1'
#
loop_
_entity.id
_entity.type
_entity.pdbx_description
1 polymer ?
#
loop_
_entity_poly.entity_id
_entity_poly.type
_entity_poly.pdbx_seq_one_letter_code
_entity_poly.pdbx_strand_id
1 'polypeptide(L)'
;MDETMNFLNTHIMLASLLTGWALDIIFGDPSRLPHPVVYMGRWISMGEHRLNRGKRKRLKGAVFAVSSILMTFGIMWLLTEALRMLTDSYDTGWAFPLLSYALGSLCVFFCLAGKTLRREVRMVFGKLELGLDEGRQQVARIVGRDTLSLSRQEVSTAALETLAENLSDGVIAPLFWFALLGVPGMMAYKMINTLDSMIGYQNKRYKDFGCWAARIDDIANYLPARLTALLMIL
;
A
#
# COMPACT_ATOMS: atom_id res chain seq x y z
N MET A 1 11.45 -6.91 -34.05
CA MET A 1 10.75 -5.77 -33.45
C MET A 1 10.20 -6.12 -32.05
N ASP A 2 9.65 -7.30 -31.85
CA ASP A 2 9.10 -7.74 -30.54
C ASP A 2 10.12 -7.91 -29.40
N GLU A 3 11.30 -8.49 -29.66
CA GLU A 3 12.30 -8.73 -28.59
C GLU A 3 12.93 -7.44 -28.06
N THR A 4 13.25 -6.49 -28.94
CA THR A 4 13.83 -5.19 -28.52
C THR A 4 12.83 -4.36 -27.71
N MET A 5 11.55 -4.42 -28.04
CA MET A 5 10.49 -3.71 -27.32
C MET A 5 10.19 -4.35 -25.96
N ASN A 6 10.17 -5.67 -25.86
CA ASN A 6 10.05 -6.38 -24.60
C ASN A 6 11.24 -6.10 -23.68
N PHE A 7 12.44 -6.03 -24.25
CA PHE A 7 13.65 -5.65 -23.54
C PHE A 7 13.55 -4.23 -22.98
N LEU A 8 13.14 -3.24 -23.79
CA LEU A 8 12.97 -1.84 -23.36
C LEU A 8 11.93 -1.72 -22.24
N ASN A 9 10.76 -2.34 -22.39
CA ASN A 9 9.69 -2.31 -21.41
C ASN A 9 10.11 -2.92 -20.05
N THR A 10 10.87 -4.03 -20.09
CA THR A 10 11.42 -4.66 -18.89
C THR A 10 12.42 -3.74 -18.18
N HIS A 11 13.30 -3.07 -18.92
CA HIS A 11 14.24 -2.13 -18.34
C HIS A 11 13.56 -0.89 -17.75
N ILE A 12 12.53 -0.35 -18.40
CA ILE A 12 11.73 0.75 -17.87
C ILE A 12 11.06 0.34 -16.55
N MET A 13 10.50 -0.87 -16.48
CA MET A 13 9.86 -1.38 -15.28
C MET A 13 10.83 -1.55 -14.11
N LEU A 14 12.01 -2.14 -14.36
CA LEU A 14 13.06 -2.30 -13.35
C LEU A 14 13.63 -0.95 -12.90
N ALA A 15 13.89 -0.05 -13.83
CA ALA A 15 14.37 1.29 -13.52
C ALA A 15 13.35 2.07 -12.69
N SER A 16 12.05 1.96 -13.02
CA SER A 16 10.96 2.56 -12.25
C SER A 16 10.89 2.03 -10.83
N LEU A 17 11.07 0.72 -10.65
CA LEU A 17 11.09 0.07 -9.34
C LEU A 17 12.25 0.60 -8.49
N LEU A 18 13.47 0.59 -9.04
CA LEU A 18 14.66 1.04 -8.33
C LEU A 18 14.59 2.53 -7.98
N THR A 19 14.11 3.35 -8.90
CA THR A 19 13.96 4.79 -8.66
C THR A 19 12.87 5.09 -7.64
N GLY A 20 11.70 4.47 -7.73
CA GLY A 20 10.63 4.65 -6.76
C GLY A 20 11.04 4.19 -5.36
N TRP A 21 11.77 3.08 -5.25
CA TRP A 21 12.36 2.61 -3.99
C TRP A 21 13.42 3.59 -3.44
N ALA A 22 14.31 4.11 -4.30
CA ALA A 22 15.30 5.12 -3.89
C ALA A 22 14.62 6.41 -3.40
N LEU A 23 13.54 6.83 -4.06
CA LEU A 23 12.73 7.98 -3.63
C LEU A 23 12.09 7.73 -2.26
N ASP A 24 11.56 6.53 -1.97
CA ASP A 24 11.05 6.18 -0.63
C ASP A 24 12.17 6.27 0.42
N ILE A 25 13.37 5.75 0.14
CA ILE A 25 14.51 5.84 1.07
C ILE A 25 14.92 7.30 1.32
N ILE A 26 14.91 8.15 0.29
CA ILE A 26 15.37 9.54 0.39
C ILE A 26 14.32 10.44 1.04
N PHE A 27 13.09 10.39 0.57
CA PHE A 27 12.02 11.31 0.97
C PHE A 27 11.07 10.72 1.99
N GLY A 28 10.79 9.40 1.92
CA GLY A 28 9.73 8.77 2.68
C GLY A 28 8.36 9.26 2.23
N ASP A 29 7.40 9.29 3.14
CA ASP A 29 6.02 9.66 2.87
C ASP A 29 5.81 11.17 3.10
N PRO A 30 5.84 12.01 2.05
CA PRO A 30 5.80 13.46 2.20
C PRO A 30 4.37 13.93 2.49
N SER A 31 4.14 14.45 3.69
CA SER A 31 2.82 14.95 4.14
C SER A 31 2.25 16.11 3.31
N ARG A 32 3.07 16.76 2.49
CA ARG A 32 2.67 17.93 1.68
C ARG A 32 2.32 17.62 0.24
N LEU A 33 2.67 16.43 -0.27
CA LEU A 33 2.35 16.07 -1.65
C LEU A 33 0.95 15.42 -1.73
N PRO A 34 0.22 15.63 -2.85
CA PRO A 34 -1.03 14.94 -3.09
C PRO A 34 -0.77 13.44 -3.22
N HIS A 35 -1.14 12.69 -2.18
CA HIS A 35 -0.88 11.26 -2.11
C HIS A 35 -2.06 10.46 -2.69
N PRO A 36 -1.85 9.49 -3.61
CA PRO A 36 -2.92 8.69 -4.19
C PRO A 36 -3.84 8.03 -3.16
N VAL A 37 -3.29 7.57 -2.03
CA VAL A 37 -4.06 6.98 -0.93
C VAL A 37 -5.08 7.94 -0.34
N VAL A 38 -4.82 9.25 -0.34
CA VAL A 38 -5.78 10.25 0.14
C VAL A 38 -7.02 10.29 -0.78
N TYR A 39 -6.82 10.20 -2.09
CA TYR A 39 -7.93 10.12 -3.05
C TYR A 39 -8.68 8.79 -2.94
N MET A 40 -7.96 7.67 -2.78
CA MET A 40 -8.57 6.37 -2.47
C MET A 40 -9.41 6.45 -1.19
N GLY A 41 -8.86 7.03 -0.13
CA GLY A 41 -9.56 7.22 1.15
C GLY A 41 -10.82 8.09 1.03
N ARG A 42 -10.78 9.18 0.26
CA ARG A 42 -11.96 10.01 -0.03
C ARG A 42 -13.02 9.22 -0.79
N TRP A 43 -12.64 8.45 -1.78
CA TRP A 43 -13.53 7.56 -2.53
C TRP A 43 -14.20 6.53 -1.62
N ILE A 44 -13.41 5.86 -0.77
CA ILE A 44 -13.90 4.86 0.18
C ILE A 44 -14.87 5.49 1.19
N SER A 45 -14.53 6.65 1.74
CA SER A 45 -15.39 7.39 2.67
C SER A 45 -16.71 7.78 2.01
N MET A 46 -16.67 8.27 0.78
CA MET A 46 -17.88 8.64 0.02
C MET A 46 -18.78 7.42 -0.24
N GLY A 47 -18.18 6.30 -0.66
CA GLY A 47 -18.89 5.04 -0.89
C GLY A 47 -19.50 4.49 0.39
N GLU A 48 -18.73 4.48 1.49
CA GLU A 48 -19.21 4.06 2.81
C GLU A 48 -20.42 4.88 3.27
N HIS A 49 -20.33 6.20 3.23
CA HIS A 49 -21.44 7.07 3.66
C HIS A 49 -22.73 6.85 2.86
N ARG A 50 -22.62 6.50 1.58
CA ARG A 50 -23.80 6.27 0.71
C ARG A 50 -24.35 4.86 0.83
N LEU A 51 -23.47 3.84 0.88
CA LEU A 51 -23.87 2.44 0.73
C LEU A 51 -24.03 1.69 2.05
N ASN A 52 -23.33 2.10 3.13
CA ASN A 52 -23.39 1.46 4.44
C ASN A 52 -24.67 1.83 5.21
N ARG A 53 -25.82 1.81 4.52
CA ARG A 53 -27.16 2.16 5.06
C ARG A 53 -28.19 1.13 4.65
N GLY A 54 -29.20 0.97 5.50
CA GLY A 54 -30.35 0.10 5.23
C GLY A 54 -30.01 -1.38 5.20
N LYS A 55 -30.72 -2.14 4.35
CA LYS A 55 -30.58 -3.60 4.22
C LYS A 55 -29.41 -3.99 3.27
N ARG A 56 -28.96 -5.25 3.36
CA ARG A 56 -27.94 -5.86 2.48
C ARG A 56 -26.58 -5.15 2.50
N LYS A 57 -26.15 -4.61 3.64
CA LYS A 57 -24.86 -3.92 3.78
C LYS A 57 -23.69 -4.78 3.33
N ARG A 58 -23.70 -6.07 3.66
CA ARG A 58 -22.64 -7.02 3.28
C ARG A 58 -22.48 -7.17 1.76
N LEU A 59 -23.60 -7.27 1.03
CA LEU A 59 -23.57 -7.33 -0.44
C LEU A 59 -23.11 -6.01 -1.06
N LYS A 60 -23.63 -4.88 -0.56
CA LYS A 60 -23.21 -3.55 -1.03
C LYS A 60 -21.72 -3.33 -0.80
N GLY A 61 -21.20 -3.73 0.37
CA GLY A 61 -19.78 -3.64 0.68
C GLY A 61 -18.93 -4.54 -0.20
N ALA A 62 -19.38 -5.77 -0.48
CA ALA A 62 -18.70 -6.67 -1.42
C ALA A 62 -18.59 -6.06 -2.82
N VAL A 63 -19.73 -5.62 -3.39
CA VAL A 63 -19.77 -5.00 -4.73
C VAL A 63 -18.88 -3.75 -4.75
N PHE A 64 -18.95 -2.90 -3.72
CA PHE A 64 -18.15 -1.68 -3.63
C PHE A 64 -16.65 -1.99 -3.55
N ALA A 65 -16.24 -2.93 -2.71
CA ALA A 65 -14.83 -3.30 -2.57
C ALA A 65 -14.29 -3.87 -3.90
N VAL A 66 -14.97 -4.87 -4.48
CA VAL A 66 -14.54 -5.48 -5.74
C VAL A 66 -14.52 -4.46 -6.88
N SER A 67 -15.57 -3.63 -7.02
CA SER A 67 -15.60 -2.61 -8.08
C SER A 67 -14.51 -1.56 -7.92
N SER A 68 -14.18 -1.14 -6.69
CA SER A 68 -13.09 -0.19 -6.44
C SER A 68 -11.72 -0.76 -6.80
N ILE A 69 -11.47 -2.03 -6.46
CA ILE A 69 -10.23 -2.73 -6.80
C ILE A 69 -10.09 -2.88 -8.32
N LEU A 70 -11.15 -3.38 -8.99
CA LEU A 70 -11.15 -3.56 -10.44
C LEU A 70 -11.04 -2.23 -11.19
N MET A 71 -11.69 -1.18 -10.69
CA MET A 71 -11.59 0.17 -11.25
C MET A 71 -10.15 0.70 -11.14
N THR A 72 -9.51 0.55 -9.98
CA THR A 72 -8.12 0.99 -9.80
C THR A 72 -7.17 0.21 -10.71
N PHE A 73 -7.31 -1.11 -10.77
CA PHE A 73 -6.52 -1.94 -11.68
C PHE A 73 -6.74 -1.55 -13.13
N GLY A 74 -8.00 -1.43 -13.56
CA GLY A 74 -8.38 -1.12 -14.93
C GLY A 74 -7.89 0.26 -15.38
N ILE A 75 -8.01 1.29 -14.56
CA ILE A 75 -7.50 2.64 -14.86
C ILE A 75 -5.98 2.60 -15.05
N MET A 76 -5.26 1.94 -14.14
CA MET A 76 -3.81 1.86 -14.22
C MET A 76 -3.34 1.00 -15.40
N TRP A 77 -4.05 -0.10 -15.67
CA TRP A 77 -3.78 -0.95 -16.83
C TRP A 77 -4.00 -0.19 -18.16
N LEU A 78 -5.13 0.50 -18.30
CA LEU A 78 -5.40 1.32 -19.48
C LEU A 78 -4.36 2.41 -19.68
N LEU A 79 -3.94 3.07 -18.58
CA LEU A 79 -2.95 4.14 -18.66
C LEU A 79 -1.56 3.60 -19.05
N THR A 80 -1.11 2.51 -18.46
CA THR A 80 0.18 1.90 -18.79
C THR A 80 0.18 1.32 -20.19
N GLU A 81 -0.93 0.70 -20.62
CA GLU A 81 -1.07 0.14 -21.96
C GLU A 81 -1.15 1.23 -23.05
N ALA A 82 -1.88 2.32 -22.78
CA ALA A 82 -1.92 3.46 -23.67
C ALA A 82 -0.53 4.08 -23.89
N LEU A 83 0.25 4.26 -22.80
CA LEU A 83 1.62 4.75 -22.91
C LEU A 83 2.52 3.79 -23.69
N ARG A 84 2.35 2.47 -23.51
CA ARG A 84 3.06 1.46 -24.28
C ARG A 84 2.70 1.55 -25.77
N MET A 85 1.41 1.59 -26.12
CA MET A 85 0.96 1.71 -27.51
C MET A 85 1.45 3.00 -28.18
N LEU A 86 1.49 4.11 -27.44
CA LEU A 86 2.02 5.37 -27.96
C LEU A 86 3.53 5.30 -28.19
N THR A 87 4.27 4.60 -27.33
CA THR A 87 5.69 4.32 -27.51
C THR A 87 5.94 3.50 -28.77
N ASP A 88 5.08 2.51 -29.02
CA ASP A 88 5.21 1.59 -30.17
C ASP A 88 4.78 2.23 -31.50
N SER A 89 3.81 3.17 -31.47
CA SER A 89 3.17 3.72 -32.67
C SER A 89 3.83 5.00 -33.19
N TYR A 90 4.47 5.77 -32.33
CA TYR A 90 5.03 7.07 -32.71
C TYR A 90 6.55 7.07 -32.52
N ASP A 91 7.28 7.46 -33.56
CA ASP A 91 8.73 7.73 -33.48
C ASP A 91 8.99 9.08 -32.78
N THR A 92 8.47 9.19 -31.55
CA THR A 92 8.58 10.41 -30.72
C THR A 92 9.83 10.41 -29.84
N GLY A 93 10.79 9.53 -30.14
CA GLY A 93 12.00 9.38 -29.35
C GLY A 93 11.73 8.95 -27.89
N TRP A 94 12.22 9.72 -26.92
CA TRP A 94 12.19 9.35 -25.49
C TRP A 94 10.95 9.82 -24.72
N ALA A 95 10.02 10.53 -25.32
CA ALA A 95 8.93 11.20 -24.60
C ALA A 95 7.99 10.21 -23.89
N PHE A 96 7.44 9.21 -24.59
CA PHE A 96 6.55 8.24 -23.99
C PHE A 96 7.25 7.21 -23.09
N PRO A 97 8.44 6.68 -23.44
CA PRO A 97 9.26 5.89 -22.51
C PRO A 97 9.56 6.62 -21.21
N LEU A 98 9.93 7.90 -21.27
CA LEU A 98 10.19 8.73 -20.10
C LEU A 98 8.92 8.94 -19.24
N LEU A 99 7.77 9.13 -19.87
CA LEU A 99 6.49 9.27 -19.17
C LEU A 99 6.07 7.97 -18.49
N SER A 100 6.27 6.82 -19.14
CA SER A 100 6.04 5.48 -18.57
C SER A 100 6.95 5.24 -17.36
N TYR A 101 8.22 5.58 -17.49
CA TYR A 101 9.20 5.51 -16.40
C TYR A 101 8.81 6.42 -15.22
N ALA A 102 8.44 7.67 -15.48
CA ALA A 102 8.06 8.61 -14.43
C ALA A 102 6.78 8.16 -13.71
N LEU A 103 5.77 7.71 -14.44
CA LEU A 103 4.53 7.17 -13.87
C LEU A 103 4.83 5.96 -12.98
N GLY A 104 5.59 4.98 -13.49
CA GLY A 104 5.98 3.79 -12.72
C GLY A 104 6.74 4.15 -11.45
N SER A 105 7.74 5.04 -11.55
CA SER A 105 8.55 5.48 -10.40
C SER A 105 7.70 6.17 -9.32
N LEU A 106 6.76 7.02 -9.72
CA LEU A 106 5.84 7.70 -8.79
C LEU A 106 4.87 6.71 -8.15
N CYS A 107 4.32 5.76 -8.90
CA CYS A 107 3.44 4.73 -8.34
C CYS A 107 4.19 3.87 -7.30
N VAL A 108 5.42 3.43 -7.60
CA VAL A 108 6.25 2.68 -6.66
C VAL A 108 6.54 3.52 -5.41
N PHE A 109 6.99 4.76 -5.58
CA PHE A 109 7.27 5.68 -4.48
C PHE A 109 6.08 5.85 -3.53
N PHE A 110 4.88 6.10 -4.07
CA PHE A 110 3.68 6.30 -3.24
C PHE A 110 3.07 5.00 -2.68
N CYS A 111 3.42 3.84 -3.20
CA CYS A 111 2.97 2.57 -2.67
C CYS A 111 3.86 2.04 -1.53
N LEU A 112 5.14 2.42 -1.52
CA LEU A 112 6.08 2.01 -0.48
C LEU A 112 6.03 2.96 0.73
N ALA A 113 6.28 2.41 1.91
CA ALA A 113 6.29 3.14 3.17
C ALA A 113 7.51 2.75 4.05
N GLY A 114 8.60 2.27 3.45
CA GLY A 114 9.73 1.69 4.17
C GLY A 114 10.46 2.69 5.07
N LYS A 115 10.73 3.90 4.60
CA LYS A 115 11.40 4.94 5.40
C LYS A 115 10.53 5.39 6.57
N THR A 116 9.26 5.64 6.34
CA THR A 116 8.32 6.11 7.36
C THR A 116 8.17 5.06 8.46
N LEU A 117 7.99 3.79 8.09
CA LEU A 117 7.91 2.67 9.02
C LEU A 117 9.16 2.57 9.90
N ARG A 118 10.34 2.56 9.27
CA ARG A 118 11.62 2.49 10.01
C ARG A 118 11.79 3.67 10.98
N ARG A 119 11.40 4.87 10.59
CA ARG A 119 11.47 6.07 11.43
C ARG A 119 10.53 5.95 12.63
N GLU A 120 9.27 5.58 12.44
CA GLU A 120 8.29 5.48 13.52
C GLU A 120 8.72 4.42 14.57
N VAL A 121 9.17 3.26 14.13
CA VAL A 121 9.63 2.20 15.04
C VAL A 121 10.90 2.63 15.79
N ARG A 122 11.87 3.25 15.12
CA ARG A 122 13.07 3.80 15.79
C ARG A 122 12.71 4.83 16.85
N MET A 123 11.71 5.68 16.59
CA MET A 123 11.25 6.66 17.57
C MET A 123 10.65 5.99 18.80
N VAL A 124 9.95 4.86 18.68
CA VAL A 124 9.46 4.12 19.86
C VAL A 124 10.62 3.69 20.76
N PHE A 125 11.65 3.05 20.20
CA PHE A 125 12.80 2.60 20.99
C PHE A 125 13.57 3.77 21.59
N GLY A 126 13.83 4.85 20.82
CA GLY A 126 14.50 6.04 21.33
C GLY A 126 13.71 6.73 22.47
N LYS A 127 12.37 6.78 22.39
CA LYS A 127 11.52 7.31 23.44
C LYS A 127 11.47 6.39 24.66
N LEU A 128 11.50 5.07 24.45
CA LEU A 128 11.54 4.08 25.52
C LEU A 128 12.84 4.15 26.35
N GLU A 129 13.94 4.61 25.77
CA GLU A 129 15.19 4.88 26.51
C GLU A 129 15.07 6.10 27.43
N LEU A 130 14.25 7.09 27.06
CA LEU A 130 14.01 8.28 27.89
C LEU A 130 13.09 7.97 29.09
N GLY A 131 12.10 7.10 28.89
CA GLY A 131 11.15 6.68 29.92
C GLY A 131 10.06 5.76 29.37
N LEU A 132 9.40 5.05 30.30
CA LEU A 132 8.33 4.11 29.93
C LEU A 132 7.11 4.85 29.38
N ASP A 133 6.74 5.98 29.97
CA ASP A 133 5.56 6.74 29.55
C ASP A 133 5.77 7.42 28.19
N GLU A 134 6.96 7.89 27.89
CA GLU A 134 7.35 8.40 26.59
C GLU A 134 7.28 7.30 25.52
N GLY A 135 7.73 6.09 25.86
CA GLY A 135 7.63 4.92 24.99
C GLY A 135 6.18 4.53 24.71
N ARG A 136 5.32 4.53 25.74
CA ARG A 136 3.87 4.27 25.64
C ARG A 136 3.17 5.28 24.74
N GLN A 137 3.46 6.56 24.91
CA GLN A 137 2.90 7.63 24.08
C GLN A 137 3.33 7.49 22.60
N GLN A 138 4.59 7.14 22.35
CA GLN A 138 5.07 6.99 20.99
C GLN A 138 4.49 5.74 20.32
N VAL A 139 4.43 4.59 21.01
CA VAL A 139 3.85 3.37 20.44
C VAL A 139 2.35 3.52 20.18
N ALA A 140 1.62 4.28 21.00
CA ALA A 140 0.19 4.58 20.79
C ALA A 140 -0.11 5.24 19.43
N ARG A 141 0.87 5.84 18.78
CA ARG A 141 0.71 6.46 17.45
C ARG A 141 0.69 5.45 16.32
N ILE A 142 1.20 4.26 16.55
CA ILE A 142 1.37 3.24 15.50
C ILE A 142 0.60 1.95 15.77
N VAL A 143 0.00 1.82 16.97
CA VAL A 143 -0.84 0.66 17.33
C VAL A 143 -2.28 1.09 17.57
N GLY A 144 -3.23 0.22 17.25
CA GLY A 144 -4.67 0.47 17.42
C GLY A 144 -5.25 0.04 18.77
N ARG A 145 -4.39 -0.19 19.79
CA ARG A 145 -4.80 -0.66 21.15
C ARG A 145 -4.40 0.31 22.23
N ASP A 146 -4.99 0.17 23.43
CA ASP A 146 -4.58 0.93 24.62
C ASP A 146 -3.15 0.56 25.00
N THR A 147 -2.32 1.57 25.26
CA THR A 147 -0.90 1.43 25.57
C THR A 147 -0.54 1.88 26.98
N LEU A 148 -1.48 2.46 27.73
CA LEU A 148 -1.23 3.09 29.03
C LEU A 148 -0.74 2.09 30.10
N SER A 149 -1.16 0.83 30.00
CA SER A 149 -0.79 -0.21 30.98
C SER A 149 0.38 -1.07 30.53
N LEU A 150 0.94 -0.88 29.32
CA LEU A 150 2.00 -1.74 28.77
C LEU A 150 3.31 -1.61 29.57
N SER A 151 3.92 -2.72 29.92
CA SER A 151 5.30 -2.76 30.40
C SER A 151 6.31 -2.40 29.31
N ARG A 152 7.56 -2.16 29.67
CA ARG A 152 8.63 -1.85 28.71
C ARG A 152 8.78 -2.93 27.64
N GLN A 153 8.67 -4.20 28.03
CA GLN A 153 8.75 -5.32 27.10
C GLN A 153 7.55 -5.37 26.16
N GLU A 154 6.35 -5.13 26.66
CA GLU A 154 5.13 -5.11 25.85
C GLU A 154 5.13 -3.94 24.85
N VAL A 155 5.66 -2.76 25.21
CA VAL A 155 5.87 -1.64 24.27
C VAL A 155 6.83 -2.04 23.16
N SER A 156 7.95 -2.70 23.49
CA SER A 156 8.91 -3.19 22.49
C SER A 156 8.28 -4.25 21.58
N THR A 157 7.55 -5.21 22.14
CA THR A 157 6.85 -6.25 21.38
C THR A 157 5.81 -5.63 20.44
N ALA A 158 4.99 -4.69 20.94
CA ALA A 158 4.00 -3.99 20.12
C ALA A 158 4.64 -3.22 18.94
N ALA A 159 5.80 -2.60 19.17
CA ALA A 159 6.53 -1.91 18.11
C ALA A 159 7.06 -2.90 17.05
N LEU A 160 7.55 -4.08 17.46
CA LEU A 160 8.04 -5.11 16.53
C LEU A 160 6.89 -5.82 15.79
N GLU A 161 5.77 -6.09 16.46
CA GLU A 161 4.55 -6.61 15.82
C GLU A 161 4.09 -5.67 14.69
N THR A 162 3.99 -4.37 15.00
CA THR A 162 3.61 -3.34 14.04
C THR A 162 4.64 -3.21 12.91
N LEU A 163 5.94 -3.36 13.22
CA LEU A 163 6.98 -3.41 12.19
C LEU A 163 6.76 -4.57 11.24
N ALA A 164 6.52 -5.77 11.74
CA ALA A 164 6.33 -6.97 10.93
C ALA A 164 5.09 -6.86 10.03
N GLU A 165 3.96 -6.41 10.60
CA GLU A 165 2.71 -6.19 9.88
C GLU A 165 2.89 -5.15 8.77
N ASN A 166 3.38 -3.95 9.11
CA ASN A 166 3.54 -2.88 8.13
C ASN A 166 4.69 -3.12 7.14
N LEU A 167 5.69 -3.94 7.48
CA LEU A 167 6.70 -4.39 6.51
C LEU A 167 6.06 -5.27 5.44
N SER A 168 5.13 -6.16 5.84
CA SER A 168 4.34 -6.93 4.90
C SER A 168 3.51 -6.00 4.01
N ASP A 169 2.66 -5.18 4.61
CA ASP A 169 1.62 -4.42 3.92
C ASP A 169 2.14 -3.18 3.18
N GLY A 170 3.19 -2.58 3.70
CA GLY A 170 3.77 -1.34 3.17
C GLY A 170 5.01 -1.52 2.29
N VAL A 171 5.58 -2.74 2.20
CA VAL A 171 6.79 -2.98 1.40
C VAL A 171 6.68 -4.29 0.61
N ILE A 172 6.59 -5.43 1.28
CA ILE A 172 6.70 -6.74 0.62
C ILE A 172 5.50 -7.03 -0.28
N ALA A 173 4.28 -6.78 0.19
CA ALA A 173 3.08 -7.06 -0.60
C ALA A 173 2.94 -6.11 -1.81
N PRO A 174 3.17 -4.79 -1.71
CA PRO A 174 3.27 -3.94 -2.90
C PRO A 174 4.28 -4.43 -3.92
N LEU A 175 5.49 -4.82 -3.49
CA LEU A 175 6.53 -5.35 -4.36
C LEU A 175 6.16 -6.70 -4.98
N PHE A 176 5.52 -7.58 -4.22
CA PHE A 176 5.01 -8.86 -4.70
C PHE A 176 3.98 -8.67 -5.83
N TRP A 177 2.99 -7.80 -5.62
CA TRP A 177 1.97 -7.53 -6.63
C TRP A 177 2.52 -6.75 -7.82
N PHE A 178 3.56 -5.91 -7.61
CA PHE A 178 4.30 -5.31 -8.71
C PHE A 178 5.04 -6.36 -9.54
N ALA A 179 5.69 -7.33 -8.92
CA ALA A 179 6.40 -8.39 -9.64
C ALA A 179 5.47 -9.27 -10.48
N LEU A 180 4.24 -9.49 -10.02
CA LEU A 180 3.25 -10.33 -10.73
C LEU A 180 2.49 -9.57 -11.82
N LEU A 181 2.07 -8.33 -11.56
CA LEU A 181 1.10 -7.60 -12.37
C LEU A 181 1.54 -6.16 -12.70
N GLY A 182 2.79 -5.81 -12.42
CA GLY A 182 3.33 -4.47 -12.65
C GLY A 182 2.66 -3.38 -11.81
N VAL A 183 2.72 -2.15 -12.33
CA VAL A 183 2.11 -0.97 -11.70
C VAL A 183 0.60 -1.14 -11.43
N PRO A 184 -0.21 -1.69 -12.34
CA PRO A 184 -1.63 -1.94 -12.08
C PRO A 184 -1.89 -2.84 -10.86
N GLY A 185 -1.11 -3.92 -10.73
CA GLY A 185 -1.22 -4.85 -9.59
C GLY A 185 -0.84 -4.20 -8.27
N MET A 186 0.26 -3.45 -8.24
CA MET A 186 0.70 -2.71 -7.05
C MET A 186 -0.35 -1.69 -6.59
N MET A 187 -0.94 -0.93 -7.51
CA MET A 187 -1.97 0.07 -7.20
C MET A 187 -3.29 -0.57 -6.76
N ALA A 188 -3.68 -1.69 -7.37
CA ALA A 188 -4.85 -2.47 -6.94
C ALA A 188 -4.66 -3.03 -5.53
N TYR A 189 -3.48 -3.57 -5.22
CA TYR A 189 -3.15 -3.98 -3.86
C TYR A 189 -3.22 -2.81 -2.87
N LYS A 190 -2.71 -1.63 -3.25
CA LYS A 190 -2.82 -0.43 -2.40
C LYS A 190 -4.27 -0.04 -2.14
N MET A 191 -5.18 -0.22 -3.10
CA MET A 191 -6.62 -0.04 -2.91
C MET A 191 -7.18 -1.10 -1.94
N ILE A 192 -6.79 -2.38 -2.05
CA ILE A 192 -7.19 -3.46 -1.14
C ILE A 192 -6.82 -3.09 0.30
N ASN A 193 -5.55 -2.80 0.54
CA ASN A 193 -5.02 -2.45 1.86
C ASN A 193 -5.67 -1.17 2.43
N THR A 194 -5.97 -0.17 1.58
CA THR A 194 -6.67 1.05 2.01
C THR A 194 -8.14 0.77 2.38
N LEU A 195 -8.82 -0.11 1.64
CA LEU A 195 -10.17 -0.55 1.96
C LEU A 195 -10.21 -1.24 3.33
N ASP A 196 -9.31 -2.20 3.58
CA ASP A 196 -9.23 -2.87 4.88
C ASP A 196 -8.95 -1.88 6.00
N SER A 197 -7.92 -1.06 5.87
CA SER A 197 -7.54 -0.04 6.87
C SER A 197 -8.66 0.97 7.21
N MET A 198 -9.59 1.22 6.29
CA MET A 198 -10.67 2.20 6.51
C MET A 198 -11.99 1.58 6.95
N ILE A 199 -12.33 0.41 6.44
CA ILE A 199 -13.66 -0.21 6.65
C ILE A 199 -13.60 -1.69 7.07
N GLY A 200 -12.42 -2.32 7.16
CA GLY A 200 -12.25 -3.74 7.54
C GLY A 200 -12.49 -4.04 9.02
N TYR A 201 -12.70 -3.04 9.85
CA TYR A 201 -12.84 -3.20 11.30
C TYR A 201 -14.07 -4.03 11.71
N GLN A 202 -13.92 -4.89 12.75
CA GLN A 202 -14.97 -5.74 13.32
C GLN A 202 -15.90 -4.99 14.31
N ASN A 203 -16.11 -3.69 14.14
CA ASN A 203 -17.00 -2.90 14.97
C ASN A 203 -18.45 -2.89 14.41
N LYS A 204 -19.41 -2.40 15.20
CA LYS A 204 -20.85 -2.34 14.81
C LYS A 204 -21.10 -1.59 13.50
N ARG A 205 -20.25 -0.63 13.13
CA ARG A 205 -20.39 0.16 11.89
C ARG A 205 -19.97 -0.63 10.65
N TYR A 206 -18.85 -1.36 10.73
CA TYR A 206 -18.18 -1.93 9.57
C TYR A 206 -18.28 -3.45 9.44
N LYS A 207 -18.65 -4.17 10.52
CA LYS A 207 -18.73 -5.64 10.57
C LYS A 207 -19.43 -6.28 9.34
N ASP A 208 -20.52 -5.66 8.85
CA ASP A 208 -21.23 -6.16 7.68
C ASP A 208 -20.68 -5.56 6.39
N PHE A 209 -20.50 -4.23 6.34
CA PHE A 209 -20.10 -3.53 5.12
C PHE A 209 -18.65 -3.82 4.73
N GLY A 210 -17.73 -3.79 5.68
CA GLY A 210 -16.29 -4.02 5.46
C GLY A 210 -15.85 -5.49 5.43
N CYS A 211 -16.75 -6.42 5.70
CA CYS A 211 -16.42 -7.85 5.79
C CYS A 211 -15.65 -8.40 4.57
N TRP A 212 -15.99 -7.94 3.37
CA TRP A 212 -15.31 -8.38 2.16
C TRP A 212 -14.01 -7.63 1.90
N ALA A 213 -13.89 -6.37 2.33
CA ALA A 213 -12.63 -5.64 2.30
C ALA A 213 -11.56 -6.40 3.11
N ALA A 214 -11.86 -6.74 4.38
CA ALA A 214 -10.95 -7.52 5.22
C ALA A 214 -10.59 -8.89 4.62
N ARG A 215 -11.58 -9.65 4.12
CA ARG A 215 -11.31 -10.97 3.51
C ARG A 215 -10.46 -10.91 2.25
N ILE A 216 -10.67 -9.91 1.41
CA ILE A 216 -9.87 -9.73 0.19
C ILE A 216 -8.45 -9.36 0.58
N ASP A 217 -8.26 -8.54 1.60
CA ASP A 217 -6.94 -8.19 2.12
C ASP A 217 -6.23 -9.40 2.71
N ASP A 218 -6.90 -10.21 3.54
CA ASP A 218 -6.36 -11.48 4.07
C ASP A 218 -5.86 -12.40 2.93
N ILE A 219 -6.61 -12.52 1.84
CA ILE A 219 -6.24 -13.33 0.67
C ILE A 219 -5.05 -12.70 -0.07
N ALA A 220 -5.09 -11.39 -0.31
CA ALA A 220 -4.03 -10.68 -1.03
C ALA A 220 -2.70 -10.68 -0.26
N ASN A 221 -2.76 -10.69 1.08
CA ASN A 221 -1.61 -10.75 1.97
C ASN A 221 -1.17 -12.16 2.33
N TYR A 222 -1.89 -13.20 1.95
CA TYR A 222 -1.60 -14.58 2.37
C TYR A 222 -0.17 -15.03 2.01
N LEU A 223 0.29 -14.81 0.79
CA LEU A 223 1.65 -15.13 0.35
C LEU A 223 2.66 -14.06 0.80
N PRO A 224 2.41 -12.75 0.61
CA PRO A 224 3.33 -11.71 1.05
C PRO A 224 3.70 -11.78 2.54
N ALA A 225 2.72 -12.03 3.42
CA ALA A 225 2.99 -12.14 4.86
C ALA A 225 3.93 -13.31 5.19
N ARG A 226 3.80 -14.44 4.50
CA ARG A 226 4.72 -15.58 4.68
C ARG A 226 6.11 -15.29 4.16
N LEU A 227 6.20 -14.62 3.02
CA LEU A 227 7.46 -14.15 2.46
C LEU A 227 8.15 -13.16 3.42
N THR A 228 7.37 -12.24 4.00
CA THR A 228 7.87 -11.30 5.01
C THR A 228 8.42 -12.05 6.23
N ALA A 229 7.66 -13.00 6.77
CA ALA A 229 8.11 -13.80 7.91
C ALA A 229 9.41 -14.57 7.59
N LEU A 230 9.52 -15.15 6.40
CA LEU A 230 10.74 -15.83 5.97
C LEU A 230 11.94 -14.88 5.89
N LEU A 231 11.75 -13.70 5.31
CA LEU A 231 12.81 -12.68 5.18
C LEU A 231 13.22 -12.07 6.54
N MET A 232 12.35 -12.10 7.54
CA MET A 232 12.69 -11.61 8.89
C MET A 232 13.44 -12.65 9.74
N ILE A 233 13.41 -13.93 9.36
CA ILE A 233 14.09 -15.02 10.08
C ILE A 233 15.51 -15.25 9.51
N LEU A 234 15.73 -14.93 8.23
CA LEU A 234 17.03 -15.06 7.56
C LEU A 234 18.01 -13.96 7.97
#